data_d979593ba6edafd2375a44b50ecb250f
#
_entry.id   d979593ba6edafd2375a44b50ecb250f
#
_cell.length_a   1.000
_cell.length_b   1.000
_cell.length_c   1.000
_cell.angle_alpha   90.00
_cell.angle_beta   90.00
_cell.angle_gamma   90.00
#
_symmetry.space_group_name_H-M   'P 1'
#
loop_
_entity.id
_entity.type
_entity.pdbx_description
1 polymer ?
#
loop_
_entity_poly.entity_id
_entity_poly.type
_entity_poly.pdbx_seq_one_letter_code
_entity_poly.pdbx_strand_id
1 'polypeptide(L)'
;YNLRKNLKNIDIFLILAYNIKSKEDKIKMLIRFSFKNFKSFKNENCLDMEATSLKEHEYNIANTDEGRFLKVAAIYGANASGKTNVLQAFNYMKKRILVSDDSKTVSPLDEENIYSFMINEEPISLEVEILAKNNKVYKYGFEVLKDKIVSEWLYGKRVNKFYAIFERENNDVKVKSINNKIIGLANIDDKTLFLNIYTKIDKDNEDFNNVYDWFINANYLDLGNPKFENYINNRISLKILSDKKYKDELLKFIKTFDSTIVGINTSPNSIEEVRNNNGVIKVELVHQGEDGKSKALPLVLESNGTMKMFHLFDYFMDALRNGMVLFVDELDAKLHPLLTRYI
;
A
#
# COMPACT_ATOMS: atom_id res chain seq x y z
N TYR A 1 -2.83 -3.73 36.28
CA TYR A 1 -2.49 -5.19 36.46
C TYR A 1 -3.55 -6.16 35.94
N ASN A 2 -4.55 -5.71 35.16
CA ASN A 2 -5.64 -6.59 34.67
C ASN A 2 -5.89 -6.54 33.14
N LEU A 3 -4.99 -5.96 32.37
CA LEU A 3 -5.10 -5.89 30.88
C LEU A 3 -4.56 -7.13 30.12
N ARG A 4 -3.95 -8.08 30.83
CA ARG A 4 -3.30 -9.26 30.19
C ARG A 4 -4.22 -10.43 29.85
N LYS A 5 -5.49 -10.42 30.23
CA LYS A 5 -6.36 -11.62 30.06
C LYS A 5 -7.26 -11.62 28.82
N ASN A 6 -7.39 -10.53 28.06
CA ASN A 6 -8.33 -10.44 26.93
C ASN A 6 -7.68 -10.20 25.55
N LEU A 7 -6.35 -10.39 25.40
CA LEU A 7 -5.65 -10.12 24.13
C LEU A 7 -5.59 -11.31 23.15
N LYS A 8 -6.40 -12.34 23.34
CA LYS A 8 -6.29 -13.58 22.56
C LYS A 8 -6.88 -13.53 21.15
N ASN A 9 -7.58 -12.48 20.73
CA ASN A 9 -8.18 -12.37 19.38
C ASN A 9 -8.24 -10.91 18.90
N ILE A 10 -7.13 -10.17 18.93
CA ILE A 10 -7.07 -8.83 18.37
C ILE A 10 -6.12 -8.87 17.18
N ASP A 11 -6.68 -8.84 15.97
CA ASP A 11 -5.90 -8.71 14.75
C ASP A 11 -5.32 -7.29 14.65
N ILE A 12 -4.05 -7.19 14.28
CA ILE A 12 -3.32 -5.94 14.14
C ILE A 12 -3.19 -5.61 12.66
N PHE A 13 -3.69 -4.44 12.27
CA PHE A 13 -3.49 -3.87 10.95
C PHE A 13 -2.47 -2.75 11.03
N LEU A 14 -1.49 -2.77 10.16
CA LEU A 14 -0.43 -1.78 10.15
C LEU A 14 -0.46 -0.98 8.85
N ILE A 15 -0.46 0.35 8.98
CA ILE A 15 -0.23 1.26 7.87
C ILE A 15 1.12 1.91 8.12
N LEU A 16 2.09 1.58 7.28
CA LEU A 16 3.42 2.17 7.33
C LEU A 16 3.50 3.29 6.29
N ALA A 17 3.65 4.52 6.76
CA ALA A 17 4.05 5.66 5.94
C ALA A 17 5.37 6.17 6.50
N TYR A 18 6.51 5.71 5.96
CA TYR A 18 7.81 5.96 6.56
C TYR A 18 8.61 7.00 5.79
N ASN A 19 9.42 7.74 6.56
CA ASN A 19 10.32 8.76 6.05
C ASN A 19 11.76 8.47 6.50
N ILE A 20 12.67 8.27 5.54
CA ILE A 20 14.10 8.16 5.82
C ILE A 20 14.74 9.55 5.68
N LYS A 21 15.61 9.86 6.64
CA LYS A 21 16.49 11.00 6.63
C LYS A 21 17.56 10.87 5.53
N SER A 22 17.23 11.23 4.29
CA SER A 22 18.21 11.84 3.40
C SER A 22 17.70 13.24 3.05
N LYS A 23 18.60 14.22 2.97
CA LYS A 23 18.24 15.61 2.63
C LYS A 23 17.68 15.78 1.22
N GLU A 24 17.58 14.71 0.44
CA GLU A 24 17.20 14.72 -0.98
C GLU A 24 15.95 13.86 -1.28
N ASP A 25 15.50 12.99 -0.35
CA ASP A 25 14.36 12.12 -0.62
C ASP A 25 13.05 12.84 -0.37
N LYS A 26 12.31 13.04 -1.44
CA LYS A 26 10.99 13.67 -1.44
C LYS A 26 9.98 12.76 -0.72
N ILE A 27 9.41 13.27 0.36
CA ILE A 27 8.48 12.56 1.23
C ILE A 27 7.18 12.30 0.48
N LYS A 28 6.71 11.06 0.51
CA LYS A 28 5.37 10.69 0.06
C LYS A 28 4.59 10.19 1.26
N MET A 29 3.39 10.70 1.49
CA MET A 29 2.57 10.30 2.64
C MET A 29 1.11 10.19 2.28
N LEU A 30 0.40 9.31 2.96
CA LEU A 30 -1.04 9.40 3.12
C LEU A 30 -1.33 10.42 4.22
N ILE A 31 -2.17 11.41 3.94
CA ILE A 31 -2.67 12.36 4.94
C ILE A 31 -4.02 11.89 5.45
N ARG A 32 -4.96 11.60 4.53
CA ARG A 32 -6.30 11.10 4.85
C ARG A 32 -6.77 10.10 3.81
N PHE A 33 -7.57 9.15 4.27
CA PHE A 33 -8.34 8.26 3.39
C PHE A 33 -9.77 8.20 3.89
N SER A 34 -10.70 8.70 3.10
CA SER A 34 -12.13 8.70 3.39
C SER A 34 -12.87 7.76 2.45
N PHE A 35 -13.88 7.09 2.97
CA PHE A 35 -14.73 6.20 2.19
C PHE A 35 -16.15 6.14 2.78
N LYS A 36 -17.14 5.93 1.91
CA LYS A 36 -18.56 5.85 2.25
C LYS A 36 -19.23 4.75 1.44
N ASN A 37 -20.26 4.15 2.01
CA ASN A 37 -21.09 3.12 1.36
C ASN A 37 -20.29 1.91 0.85
N PHE A 38 -19.30 1.47 1.64
CA PHE A 38 -18.42 0.37 1.27
C PHE A 38 -18.53 -0.79 2.28
N LYS A 39 -18.97 -1.96 1.83
CA LYS A 39 -19.09 -3.20 2.62
C LYS A 39 -19.86 -3.01 3.96
N SER A 40 -19.16 -3.01 5.10
CA SER A 40 -19.78 -2.82 6.42
C SER A 40 -19.97 -1.34 6.82
N PHE A 41 -19.53 -0.41 6.00
CA PHE A 41 -19.54 1.02 6.29
C PHE A 41 -20.60 1.74 5.45
N LYS A 42 -21.69 2.14 6.09
CA LYS A 42 -22.76 2.94 5.47
C LYS A 42 -22.36 4.41 5.34
N ASN A 43 -21.95 4.98 6.46
CA ASN A 43 -21.62 6.40 6.57
C ASN A 43 -20.17 6.62 6.16
N GLU A 44 -19.81 7.88 5.97
CA GLU A 44 -18.42 8.28 5.75
C GLU A 44 -17.55 7.91 6.96
N ASN A 45 -16.41 7.34 6.67
CA ASN A 45 -15.36 7.02 7.60
C ASN A 45 -14.04 7.56 7.07
N CYS A 46 -13.18 8.01 7.97
CA CYS A 46 -11.90 8.61 7.63
C CYS A 46 -10.77 7.98 8.45
N LEU A 47 -9.74 7.53 7.76
CA LEU A 47 -8.44 7.26 8.33
C LEU A 47 -7.63 8.55 8.24
N ASP A 48 -7.39 9.19 9.38
CA ASP A 48 -6.66 10.45 9.47
C ASP A 48 -5.26 10.19 10.03
N MET A 49 -4.24 10.58 9.26
CA MET A 49 -2.83 10.45 9.63
C MET A 49 -2.24 11.76 10.14
N GLU A 50 -3.03 12.82 10.36
CA GLU A 50 -2.54 14.03 11.01
C GLU A 50 -2.15 13.75 12.46
N ALA A 51 -0.97 14.20 12.85
CA ALA A 51 -0.51 14.05 14.22
C ALA A 51 -1.24 15.00 15.16
N THR A 52 -1.70 14.47 16.28
CA THR A 52 -2.30 15.26 17.34
C THR A 52 -1.27 16.09 18.12
N SER A 53 -1.71 16.87 19.10
CA SER A 53 -0.83 17.65 19.98
C SER A 53 -0.11 16.81 21.05
N LEU A 54 -0.29 15.50 21.07
CA LEU A 54 0.39 14.60 22.01
C LEU A 54 1.91 14.67 21.79
N LYS A 55 2.66 14.74 22.90
CA LYS A 55 4.13 14.83 22.88
C LYS A 55 4.81 13.46 23.01
N GLU A 56 4.03 12.41 23.19
CA GLU A 56 4.54 11.05 23.27
C GLU A 56 4.82 10.51 21.86
N HIS A 57 5.86 9.69 21.73
CA HIS A 57 6.21 9.02 20.47
C HIS A 57 6.53 9.95 19.28
N GLU A 58 7.16 11.08 19.52
CA GLU A 58 7.58 12.05 18.47
C GLU A 58 8.39 11.39 17.34
N TYR A 59 9.08 10.28 17.59
CA TYR A 59 9.80 9.52 16.56
C TYR A 59 8.86 8.90 15.49
N ASN A 60 7.56 8.72 15.81
CA ASN A 60 6.55 8.25 14.87
C ASN A 60 5.94 9.37 14.03
N ILE A 61 6.38 10.62 14.21
CA ILE A 61 5.86 11.78 13.50
C ILE A 61 6.84 12.20 12.43
N ALA A 62 6.34 12.44 11.23
CA ALA A 62 7.02 13.11 10.14
C ALA A 62 6.66 14.60 10.18
N ASN A 63 7.66 15.47 10.32
CA ASN A 63 7.49 16.91 10.21
C ASN A 63 7.77 17.31 8.76
N THR A 64 6.82 17.95 8.12
CA THR A 64 6.88 18.42 6.73
C THR A 64 6.48 19.90 6.67
N ASP A 65 6.71 20.55 5.53
CA ASP A 65 6.28 21.93 5.30
C ASP A 65 4.73 22.05 5.29
N GLU A 66 4.03 20.94 5.00
CA GLU A 66 2.57 20.88 4.92
C GLU A 66 1.88 20.49 6.22
N GLY A 67 2.64 20.02 7.23
CA GLY A 67 2.11 19.61 8.52
C GLY A 67 2.90 18.49 9.20
N ARG A 68 2.32 17.98 10.29
CA ARG A 68 2.84 16.87 11.08
C ARG A 68 1.98 15.64 10.86
N PHE A 69 2.56 14.55 10.41
CA PHE A 69 1.83 13.34 10.03
C PHE A 69 2.39 12.11 10.73
N LEU A 70 1.50 11.16 11.02
CA LEU A 70 1.86 9.87 11.58
C LEU A 70 2.58 9.02 10.53
N LYS A 71 3.70 8.40 10.90
CA LYS A 71 4.43 7.45 10.05
C LYS A 71 3.77 6.08 10.06
N VAL A 72 3.06 5.75 11.12
CA VAL A 72 2.43 4.45 11.35
C VAL A 72 1.08 4.64 12.00
N ALA A 73 0.08 3.90 11.53
CA ALA A 73 -1.20 3.74 12.19
C ALA A 73 -1.55 2.27 12.34
N ALA A 74 -2.10 1.90 13.48
CA ALA A 74 -2.59 0.55 13.74
C ALA A 74 -4.09 0.57 14.00
N ILE A 75 -4.84 -0.27 13.30
CA ILE A 75 -6.30 -0.39 13.45
C ILE A 75 -6.58 -1.64 14.28
N TYR A 76 -7.23 -1.45 15.41
CA TYR A 76 -7.64 -2.51 16.32
C TYR A 76 -9.16 -2.61 16.40
N GLY A 77 -9.67 -3.82 16.64
CA GLY A 77 -11.10 -4.03 16.87
C GLY A 77 -11.45 -5.51 16.99
N ALA A 78 -12.67 -5.79 17.40
CA ALA A 78 -13.21 -7.14 17.48
C ALA A 78 -13.27 -7.79 16.07
N ASN A 79 -13.34 -9.13 16.04
CA ASN A 79 -13.58 -9.85 14.78
C ASN A 79 -14.89 -9.38 14.17
N ALA A 80 -14.94 -9.30 12.84
CA ALA A 80 -16.06 -8.76 12.06
C ALA A 80 -16.40 -7.28 12.31
N SER A 81 -15.52 -6.49 12.96
CA SER A 81 -15.73 -5.04 13.14
C SER A 81 -15.46 -4.19 11.88
N GLY A 82 -15.05 -4.81 10.77
CA GLY A 82 -14.80 -4.11 9.51
C GLY A 82 -13.35 -3.68 9.29
N LYS A 83 -12.39 -4.06 10.13
CA LYS A 83 -10.96 -3.71 9.98
C LYS A 83 -10.45 -3.98 8.55
N THR A 84 -10.58 -5.21 8.09
CA THR A 84 -10.22 -5.62 6.72
C THR A 84 -10.92 -4.77 5.65
N ASN A 85 -12.17 -4.35 5.89
CA ASN A 85 -12.93 -3.56 4.92
C ASN A 85 -12.35 -2.15 4.70
N VAL A 86 -11.67 -1.57 5.69
CA VAL A 86 -10.94 -0.30 5.53
C VAL A 86 -9.83 -0.45 4.50
N LEU A 87 -9.02 -1.51 4.63
CA LEU A 87 -7.92 -1.78 3.73
C LEU A 87 -8.41 -2.22 2.34
N GLN A 88 -9.50 -2.97 2.31
CA GLN A 88 -10.14 -3.38 1.05
C GLN A 88 -10.74 -2.19 0.30
N ALA A 89 -11.27 -1.17 0.99
CA ALA A 89 -11.72 0.07 0.35
C ALA A 89 -10.55 0.79 -0.35
N PHE A 90 -9.39 0.88 0.31
CA PHE A 90 -8.20 1.44 -0.31
C PHE A 90 -7.71 0.60 -1.51
N ASN A 91 -7.66 -0.73 -1.38
CA ASN A 91 -7.26 -1.62 -2.46
C ASN A 91 -8.22 -1.54 -3.66
N TYR A 92 -9.52 -1.42 -3.41
CA TYR A 92 -10.53 -1.18 -4.44
C TYR A 92 -10.25 0.14 -5.18
N MET A 93 -10.05 1.24 -4.44
CA MET A 93 -9.69 2.53 -5.02
C MET A 93 -8.44 2.44 -5.90
N LYS A 94 -7.36 1.83 -5.38
CA LYS A 94 -6.11 1.62 -6.13
C LYS A 94 -6.34 0.80 -7.40
N LYS A 95 -7.08 -0.31 -7.32
CA LYS A 95 -7.36 -1.16 -8.48
C LYS A 95 -8.11 -0.40 -9.56
N ARG A 96 -9.15 0.36 -9.19
CA ARG A 96 -9.93 1.20 -10.14
C ARG A 96 -9.07 2.21 -10.88
N ILE A 97 -8.09 2.81 -10.18
CA ILE A 97 -7.17 3.79 -10.78
C ILE A 97 -6.17 3.14 -11.73
N LEU A 98 -5.64 1.94 -11.36
CA LEU A 98 -4.53 1.31 -12.09
C LEU A 98 -4.98 0.37 -13.22
N VAL A 99 -6.28 0.05 -13.32
CA VAL A 99 -6.78 -0.81 -14.40
C VAL A 99 -6.67 -0.09 -15.74
N SER A 100 -5.99 -0.72 -16.70
CA SER A 100 -5.95 -0.27 -18.09
C SER A 100 -7.14 -0.83 -18.87
N ASP A 101 -7.60 -0.09 -19.90
CA ASP A 101 -8.71 -0.45 -20.79
C ASP A 101 -8.63 -1.83 -21.44
N ASP A 102 -7.41 -2.40 -21.54
CA ASP A 102 -7.18 -3.69 -22.19
C ASP A 102 -7.59 -4.91 -21.34
N SER A 103 -7.82 -4.70 -20.04
CA SER A 103 -8.35 -5.74 -19.18
C SER A 103 -9.87 -5.64 -19.10
N LYS A 104 -10.60 -6.34 -19.96
CA LYS A 104 -12.05 -6.60 -19.85
C LYS A 104 -12.46 -7.31 -18.54
N THR A 105 -11.61 -7.31 -17.57
CA THR A 105 -11.72 -7.97 -16.27
C THR A 105 -11.68 -6.98 -15.10
N VAL A 106 -12.26 -5.80 -15.25
CA VAL A 106 -12.82 -5.17 -14.05
C VAL A 106 -14.08 -5.97 -13.80
N SER A 107 -13.94 -6.99 -12.98
CA SER A 107 -15.05 -7.80 -12.49
C SER A 107 -16.16 -6.86 -11.99
N PRO A 108 -17.43 -7.20 -12.13
CA PRO A 108 -18.55 -6.48 -11.52
C PRO A 108 -18.49 -6.64 -10.01
N LEU A 109 -17.44 -6.07 -9.39
CA LEU A 109 -17.16 -6.14 -7.95
C LEU A 109 -17.98 -5.12 -7.17
N ASP A 110 -18.74 -4.27 -7.87
CA ASP A 110 -19.33 -3.11 -7.22
C ASP A 110 -20.53 -3.50 -6.36
N GLU A 111 -21.31 -4.48 -6.76
CA GLU A 111 -22.44 -4.97 -5.95
C GLU A 111 -21.97 -5.65 -4.66
N GLU A 112 -20.89 -6.42 -4.69
CA GLU A 112 -20.31 -7.06 -3.51
C GLU A 112 -19.66 -6.06 -2.55
N ASN A 113 -19.30 -4.88 -3.03
CA ASN A 113 -18.62 -3.85 -2.26
C ASN A 113 -19.56 -2.80 -1.66
N ILE A 114 -20.81 -2.70 -2.13
CA ILE A 114 -21.81 -1.81 -1.55
C ILE A 114 -22.20 -2.31 -0.14
N TYR A 115 -22.60 -1.38 0.70
CA TYR A 115 -23.16 -1.73 2.02
C TYR A 115 -24.38 -2.62 1.87
N SER A 116 -24.30 -3.86 2.33
CA SER A 116 -25.23 -4.94 2.02
C SER A 116 -26.66 -4.72 2.52
N PHE A 117 -26.90 -3.81 3.47
CA PHE A 117 -28.22 -3.45 3.99
C PHE A 117 -28.84 -2.24 3.31
N MET A 118 -28.15 -1.66 2.31
CA MET A 118 -28.73 -0.58 1.52
C MET A 118 -29.36 -1.15 0.25
N ILE A 119 -30.67 -1.08 0.19
CA ILE A 119 -31.39 -1.20 -1.08
C ILE A 119 -31.19 0.11 -1.79
N ASN A 120 -30.04 0.32 -2.53
CA ASN A 120 -29.91 1.61 -2.99
C ASN A 120 -28.93 2.05 -3.99
N GLU A 121 -29.27 3.06 -4.49
CA GLU A 121 -28.91 4.10 -5.44
C GLU A 121 -27.83 5.11 -4.95
N GLU A 122 -27.30 4.93 -3.73
CA GLU A 122 -26.18 5.75 -3.27
C GLU A 122 -24.85 5.22 -3.80
N PRO A 123 -23.98 6.11 -4.32
CA PRO A 123 -22.66 5.69 -4.81
C PRO A 123 -21.71 5.26 -3.66
N ILE A 124 -20.76 4.41 -4.01
CA ILE A 124 -19.54 4.24 -3.21
C ILE A 124 -18.71 5.51 -3.43
N SER A 125 -18.31 6.18 -2.35
CA SER A 125 -17.42 7.35 -2.41
C SER A 125 -16.06 7.02 -1.80
N LEU A 126 -14.98 7.40 -2.48
CA LEU A 126 -13.61 7.15 -2.06
C LEU A 126 -12.76 8.40 -2.31
N GLU A 127 -12.02 8.85 -1.30
CA GLU A 127 -11.16 10.02 -1.41
C GLU A 127 -9.85 9.82 -0.63
N VAL A 128 -8.73 10.24 -1.20
CA VAL A 128 -7.45 10.37 -0.51
C VAL A 128 -6.96 11.82 -0.50
N GLU A 129 -6.33 12.21 0.59
CA GLU A 129 -5.46 13.38 0.67
C GLU A 129 -4.03 12.88 0.85
N ILE A 130 -3.13 13.30 -0.03
CA ILE A 130 -1.77 12.78 -0.10
C ILE A 130 -0.75 13.90 -0.21
N LEU A 131 0.42 13.69 0.39
CA LEU A 131 1.64 14.45 0.08
C LEU A 131 2.41 13.67 -1.01
N ALA A 132 2.59 14.27 -2.18
CA ALA A 132 3.26 13.65 -3.31
C ALA A 132 4.76 13.97 -3.36
N LYS A 133 5.49 13.30 -4.26
CA LYS A 133 6.96 13.45 -4.39
C LYS A 133 7.44 14.86 -4.74
N ASN A 134 6.57 15.72 -5.25
CA ASN A 134 6.86 17.13 -5.56
C ASN A 134 6.61 18.07 -4.36
N ASN A 135 6.39 17.52 -3.16
CA ASN A 135 6.04 18.25 -1.94
C ASN A 135 4.74 19.06 -2.02
N LYS A 136 3.84 18.68 -2.95
CA LYS A 136 2.49 19.25 -3.03
C LYS A 136 1.50 18.30 -2.39
N VAL A 137 0.48 18.86 -1.76
CA VAL A 137 -0.68 18.11 -1.29
C VAL A 137 -1.73 18.07 -2.38
N TYR A 138 -2.24 16.86 -2.62
CA TYR A 138 -3.34 16.62 -3.53
C TYR A 138 -4.49 15.93 -2.81
N LYS A 139 -5.70 16.24 -3.25
CA LYS A 139 -6.92 15.55 -2.85
C LYS A 139 -7.53 14.96 -4.11
N TYR A 140 -7.63 13.64 -4.15
CA TYR A 140 -8.19 12.91 -5.28
C TYR A 140 -9.29 11.97 -4.81
N GLY A 141 -10.40 11.95 -5.51
CA GLY A 141 -11.50 11.05 -5.19
C GLY A 141 -12.42 10.80 -6.36
N PHE A 142 -13.32 9.82 -6.16
CA PHE A 142 -14.36 9.50 -7.12
C PHE A 142 -15.55 8.81 -6.45
N GLU A 143 -16.67 8.82 -7.14
CA GLU A 143 -17.89 8.10 -6.78
C GLU A 143 -18.29 7.12 -7.87
N VAL A 144 -18.66 5.90 -7.46
CA VAL A 144 -19.09 4.81 -8.36
C VAL A 144 -20.48 4.37 -8.00
N LEU A 145 -21.37 4.30 -8.97
CA LEU A 145 -22.70 3.73 -8.84
C LEU A 145 -22.94 2.71 -9.96
N LYS A 146 -23.20 1.46 -9.60
CA LYS A 146 -23.49 0.38 -10.57
C LYS A 146 -22.40 0.31 -11.68
N ASP A 147 -21.14 0.27 -11.28
CA ASP A 147 -19.95 0.21 -12.16
C ASP A 147 -19.69 1.49 -13.00
N LYS A 148 -20.47 2.55 -12.81
CA LYS A 148 -20.31 3.82 -13.51
C LYS A 148 -19.69 4.87 -12.61
N ILE A 149 -18.77 5.64 -13.15
CA ILE A 149 -18.21 6.82 -12.48
C ILE A 149 -19.25 7.93 -12.56
N VAL A 150 -19.79 8.32 -11.41
CA VAL A 150 -20.77 9.42 -11.32
C VAL A 150 -20.11 10.75 -11.03
N SER A 151 -19.03 10.75 -10.29
CA SER A 151 -18.19 11.93 -10.07
C SER A 151 -16.73 11.55 -9.90
N GLU A 152 -15.82 12.46 -10.25
CA GLU A 152 -14.37 12.31 -10.04
C GLU A 152 -13.74 13.71 -9.92
N TRP A 153 -12.78 13.85 -9.01
CA TRP A 153 -12.14 15.14 -8.78
C TRP A 153 -10.67 15.00 -8.43
N LEU A 154 -9.91 16.03 -8.80
CA LEU A 154 -8.53 16.25 -8.37
C LEU A 154 -8.35 17.70 -7.98
N TYR A 155 -7.92 17.92 -6.75
CA TYR A 155 -7.55 19.22 -6.23
C TYR A 155 -6.08 19.24 -5.84
N GLY A 156 -5.41 20.37 -6.09
CA GLY A 156 -4.11 20.70 -5.53
C GLY A 156 -4.25 21.71 -4.39
N LYS A 157 -3.33 21.68 -3.43
CA LYS A 157 -3.30 22.64 -2.31
C LYS A 157 -2.28 23.74 -2.58
N ARG A 158 -2.67 24.97 -2.34
CA ARG A 158 -1.77 26.13 -2.27
C ARG A 158 -2.00 26.88 -0.98
N VAL A 159 -0.95 27.02 -0.19
CA VAL A 159 -1.02 27.57 1.16
C VAL A 159 -2.04 26.76 1.98
N ASN A 160 -3.19 27.29 2.29
CA ASN A 160 -4.23 26.60 3.08
C ASN A 160 -5.53 26.37 2.28
N LYS A 161 -5.51 26.48 0.95
CA LYS A 161 -6.71 26.33 0.12
C LYS A 161 -6.51 25.34 -1.00
N PHE A 162 -7.52 24.49 -1.18
CA PHE A 162 -7.59 23.61 -2.34
C PHE A 162 -8.12 24.37 -3.58
N TYR A 163 -7.57 24.07 -4.74
CA TYR A 163 -8.03 24.56 -6.04
C TYR A 163 -8.27 23.35 -6.94
N ALA A 164 -9.31 23.41 -7.74
CA ALA A 164 -9.64 22.33 -8.66
C ALA A 164 -8.60 22.27 -9.79
N ILE A 165 -8.08 21.08 -10.05
CA ILE A 165 -7.28 20.74 -11.22
C ILE A 165 -8.23 20.19 -12.28
N PHE A 166 -9.07 19.21 -11.90
CA PHE A 166 -10.21 18.82 -12.69
C PHE A 166 -11.38 18.39 -11.81
N GLU A 167 -12.57 18.46 -12.38
CA GLU A 167 -13.82 17.94 -11.83
C GLU A 167 -14.58 17.26 -12.96
N ARG A 168 -15.16 16.09 -12.65
CA ARG A 168 -15.98 15.31 -13.53
C ARG A 168 -17.34 15.04 -12.90
N GLU A 169 -18.39 15.23 -13.66
CA GLU A 169 -19.74 14.76 -13.34
C GLU A 169 -20.26 13.92 -14.52
N ASN A 170 -20.51 12.65 -14.26
CA ASN A 170 -20.86 11.66 -15.29
C ASN A 170 -19.81 11.65 -16.42
N ASN A 171 -20.22 12.02 -17.64
CA ASN A 171 -19.35 12.03 -18.82
C ASN A 171 -18.76 13.41 -19.13
N ASP A 172 -19.06 14.42 -18.32
CA ASP A 172 -18.58 15.78 -18.51
C ASP A 172 -17.40 16.07 -17.60
N VAL A 173 -16.27 16.44 -18.18
CA VAL A 173 -15.04 16.79 -17.45
C VAL A 173 -14.66 18.22 -17.71
N LYS A 174 -14.34 18.94 -16.63
CA LYS A 174 -13.80 20.29 -16.64
C LYS A 174 -12.38 20.26 -16.12
N VAL A 175 -11.40 20.48 -16.99
CA VAL A 175 -9.98 20.56 -16.62
C VAL A 175 -9.55 22.00 -16.58
N LYS A 176 -8.91 22.44 -15.51
CA LYS A 176 -8.21 23.73 -15.47
C LYS A 176 -6.80 23.55 -16.01
N SER A 177 -6.54 24.04 -17.21
CA SER A 177 -5.20 24.05 -17.79
C SER A 177 -4.31 25.07 -17.10
N ILE A 178 -2.96 24.93 -17.31
CA ILE A 178 -1.91 25.84 -16.84
C ILE A 178 -2.22 27.31 -17.17
N ASN A 179 -2.98 27.58 -18.22
CA ASN A 179 -3.40 28.92 -18.66
C ASN A 179 -4.79 29.34 -18.20
N ASN A 180 -5.34 28.73 -17.13
CA ASN A 180 -6.71 28.95 -16.66
C ASN A 180 -7.81 28.73 -17.71
N LYS A 181 -7.52 28.10 -18.85
CA LYS A 181 -8.54 27.69 -19.81
C LYS A 181 -9.18 26.40 -19.32
N ILE A 182 -10.49 26.42 -19.17
CA ILE A 182 -11.28 25.21 -18.91
C ILE A 182 -11.41 24.48 -20.25
N ILE A 183 -10.88 23.28 -20.34
CA ILE A 183 -11.06 22.40 -21.48
C ILE A 183 -12.20 21.46 -21.08
N GLY A 184 -13.33 21.57 -21.72
CA GLY A 184 -14.42 20.61 -21.62
C GLY A 184 -14.11 19.41 -22.52
N LEU A 185 -14.07 18.21 -21.94
CA LEU A 185 -14.04 16.95 -22.66
C LEU A 185 -15.38 16.28 -22.47
N ALA A 186 -16.14 16.11 -23.54
CA ALA A 186 -17.43 15.43 -23.53
C ALA A 186 -17.27 13.97 -24.00
N ASN A 187 -18.20 13.11 -23.57
CA ASN A 187 -18.26 11.69 -23.96
C ASN A 187 -17.08 10.81 -23.51
N ILE A 188 -16.58 11.05 -22.31
CA ILE A 188 -15.64 10.12 -21.68
C ILE A 188 -16.40 8.85 -21.28
N ASP A 189 -15.76 7.69 -21.46
CA ASP A 189 -16.30 6.41 -21.01
C ASP A 189 -16.71 6.48 -19.52
N ASP A 190 -17.91 6.03 -19.20
CA ASP A 190 -18.49 6.11 -17.86
C ASP A 190 -17.90 5.09 -16.87
N LYS A 191 -17.04 4.19 -17.33
CA LYS A 191 -16.41 3.14 -16.50
C LYS A 191 -14.95 3.40 -16.16
N THR A 192 -14.27 4.22 -16.95
CA THR A 192 -12.86 4.52 -16.79
C THR A 192 -12.64 5.84 -16.09
N LEU A 193 -11.76 5.88 -15.09
CA LEU A 193 -11.38 7.10 -14.39
C LEU A 193 -10.60 8.05 -15.29
N PHE A 194 -10.93 9.32 -15.22
CA PHE A 194 -10.29 10.37 -16.02
C PHE A 194 -8.80 10.51 -15.69
N LEU A 195 -8.41 10.33 -14.43
CA LEU A 195 -7.00 10.30 -14.02
C LEU A 195 -6.21 9.29 -14.86
N ASN A 196 -6.74 8.08 -15.07
CA ASN A 196 -6.09 7.04 -15.87
C ASN A 196 -6.00 7.42 -17.36
N ILE A 197 -7.08 7.98 -17.90
CA ILE A 197 -7.12 8.42 -19.31
C ILE A 197 -6.13 9.57 -19.54
N TYR A 198 -6.14 10.58 -18.68
CA TYR A 198 -5.37 11.80 -18.90
C TYR A 198 -3.86 11.58 -18.76
N THR A 199 -3.41 10.72 -17.84
CA THR A 199 -1.99 10.36 -17.71
C THR A 199 -1.41 9.68 -18.96
N LYS A 200 -2.26 9.07 -19.79
CA LYS A 200 -1.85 8.49 -21.08
C LYS A 200 -1.79 9.54 -22.20
N ILE A 201 -2.65 10.56 -22.14
CA ILE A 201 -2.76 11.63 -23.12
C ILE A 201 -1.66 12.68 -22.92
N ASP A 202 -1.49 13.14 -21.69
CA ASP A 202 -0.53 14.19 -21.31
C ASP A 202 0.48 13.63 -20.31
N LYS A 203 1.53 13.01 -20.86
CA LYS A 203 2.59 12.38 -20.07
C LYS A 203 3.46 13.36 -19.30
N ASP A 204 3.41 14.64 -19.63
CA ASP A 204 4.22 15.68 -19.01
C ASP A 204 3.46 16.43 -17.91
N ASN A 205 2.16 16.14 -17.72
CA ASN A 205 1.38 16.80 -16.69
C ASN A 205 1.79 16.37 -15.29
N GLU A 206 2.46 17.28 -14.58
CA GLU A 206 3.03 16.99 -13.26
C GLU A 206 1.97 16.61 -12.23
N ASP A 207 0.84 17.30 -12.19
CA ASP A 207 -0.16 17.10 -11.14
C ASP A 207 -0.83 15.72 -11.27
N PHE A 208 -1.24 15.33 -12.48
CA PHE A 208 -1.83 14.01 -12.74
C PHE A 208 -0.82 12.88 -12.50
N ASN A 209 0.41 13.03 -13.01
CA ASN A 209 1.45 12.01 -12.87
C ASN A 209 1.87 11.80 -11.42
N ASN A 210 1.96 12.85 -10.61
CA ASN A 210 2.31 12.70 -9.20
C ASN A 210 1.26 11.92 -8.42
N VAL A 211 -0.03 12.13 -8.69
CA VAL A 211 -1.12 11.38 -8.05
C VAL A 211 -1.14 9.93 -8.54
N TYR A 212 -1.05 9.71 -9.85
CA TYR A 212 -1.04 8.36 -10.42
C TYR A 212 0.16 7.54 -9.92
N ASP A 213 1.36 8.13 -9.93
CA ASP A 213 2.60 7.51 -9.41
C ASP A 213 2.49 7.19 -7.91
N TRP A 214 1.78 8.01 -7.14
CA TRP A 214 1.57 7.72 -5.74
C TRP A 214 0.79 6.41 -5.56
N PHE A 215 -0.27 6.19 -6.35
CA PHE A 215 -1.04 4.94 -6.31
C PHE A 215 -0.27 3.74 -6.85
N ILE A 216 0.55 3.89 -7.89
CA ILE A 216 1.44 2.82 -8.35
C ILE A 216 2.32 2.33 -7.21
N ASN A 217 2.88 3.25 -6.44
CA ASN A 217 3.84 2.97 -5.38
C ASN A 217 3.21 2.62 -4.03
N ALA A 218 1.91 2.85 -3.81
CA ALA A 218 1.24 2.40 -2.61
C ALA A 218 1.05 0.88 -2.65
N ASN A 219 1.45 0.16 -1.59
CA ASN A 219 1.35 -1.28 -1.52
C ASN A 219 0.22 -1.72 -0.59
N TYR A 220 -0.42 -2.83 -0.95
CA TYR A 220 -1.43 -3.50 -0.15
C TYR A 220 -1.10 -4.98 0.00
N LEU A 221 -1.04 -5.47 1.23
CA LEU A 221 -0.72 -6.85 1.57
C LEU A 221 -1.89 -7.45 2.35
N ASP A 222 -2.56 -8.43 1.77
CA ASP A 222 -3.64 -9.21 2.39
C ASP A 222 -3.07 -10.55 2.87
N LEU A 223 -2.45 -10.55 4.04
CA LEU A 223 -1.74 -11.72 4.57
C LEU A 223 -2.69 -12.77 5.17
N GLY A 224 -3.97 -12.44 5.32
CA GLY A 224 -5.02 -13.40 5.68
C GLY A 224 -5.58 -14.17 4.49
N ASN A 225 -5.29 -13.73 3.27
CA ASN A 225 -5.79 -14.36 2.06
C ASN A 225 -4.82 -15.43 1.53
N PRO A 226 -5.17 -16.73 1.54
CA PRO A 226 -4.25 -17.80 1.11
C PRO A 226 -3.77 -17.66 -0.35
N LYS A 227 -4.59 -17.10 -1.26
CA LYS A 227 -4.18 -16.86 -2.65
C LYS A 227 -3.11 -15.79 -2.73
N PHE A 228 -3.22 -14.76 -1.90
CA PHE A 228 -2.25 -13.68 -1.84
C PHE A 228 -0.95 -14.15 -1.17
N GLU A 229 -1.04 -14.92 -0.09
CA GLU A 229 0.14 -15.56 0.53
C GLU A 229 0.89 -16.44 -0.49
N ASN A 230 0.19 -17.30 -1.21
CA ASN A 230 0.83 -18.12 -2.25
C ASN A 230 1.50 -17.28 -3.34
N TYR A 231 0.89 -16.17 -3.74
CA TYR A 231 1.50 -15.26 -4.69
C TYR A 231 2.80 -14.65 -4.16
N ILE A 232 2.82 -14.19 -2.91
CA ILE A 232 4.02 -13.62 -2.28
C ILE A 232 5.11 -14.69 -2.11
N ASN A 233 4.74 -15.87 -1.59
CA ASN A 233 5.68 -16.96 -1.31
C ASN A 233 6.38 -17.50 -2.57
N ASN A 234 5.80 -17.29 -3.75
CA ASN A 234 6.40 -17.68 -5.02
C ASN A 234 7.26 -16.57 -5.66
N ARG A 235 7.38 -15.40 -5.01
CA ARG A 235 8.20 -14.29 -5.53
C ARG A 235 9.51 -14.19 -4.79
N ILE A 236 10.60 -14.34 -5.54
CA ILE A 236 11.95 -14.08 -5.05
C ILE A 236 12.53 -12.94 -5.87
N SER A 237 13.03 -11.91 -5.19
CA SER A 237 13.63 -10.75 -5.85
C SER A 237 14.93 -11.14 -6.57
N LEU A 238 15.06 -10.77 -7.83
CA LEU A 238 16.31 -10.98 -8.58
C LEU A 238 17.51 -10.21 -7.98
N LYS A 239 17.26 -9.21 -7.14
CA LYS A 239 18.31 -8.47 -6.41
C LYS A 239 19.15 -9.41 -5.53
N ILE A 240 18.57 -10.52 -5.07
CA ILE A 240 19.30 -11.51 -4.23
C ILE A 240 20.50 -12.13 -4.96
N LEU A 241 20.50 -12.12 -6.31
CA LEU A 241 21.56 -12.67 -7.14
C LEU A 241 22.60 -11.62 -7.56
N SER A 242 22.19 -10.36 -7.72
CA SER A 242 23.00 -9.32 -8.35
C SER A 242 23.46 -8.21 -7.40
N ASP A 243 22.81 -8.07 -6.24
CA ASP A 243 23.09 -7.00 -5.28
C ASP A 243 23.54 -7.57 -3.94
N LYS A 244 24.86 -7.51 -3.69
CA LYS A 244 25.45 -7.95 -2.42
C LYS A 244 24.89 -7.17 -1.23
N LYS A 245 24.69 -5.86 -1.37
CA LYS A 245 24.15 -5.02 -0.30
C LYS A 245 22.74 -5.46 0.07
N TYR A 246 21.90 -5.71 -0.94
CA TYR A 246 20.55 -6.25 -0.72
C TYR A 246 20.59 -7.57 0.07
N LYS A 247 21.45 -8.50 -0.34
CA LYS A 247 21.59 -9.82 0.31
C LYS A 247 22.05 -9.70 1.77
N ASP A 248 23.02 -8.81 2.04
CA ASP A 248 23.53 -8.55 3.38
C ASP A 248 22.45 -7.91 4.28
N GLU A 249 21.65 -7.02 3.74
CA GLU A 249 20.55 -6.37 4.47
C GLU A 249 19.40 -7.33 4.74
N LEU A 250 19.03 -8.16 3.76
CA LEU A 250 18.04 -9.23 3.93
C LEU A 250 18.51 -10.21 5.04
N LEU A 251 19.77 -10.61 5.03
CA LEU A 251 20.32 -11.46 6.08
C LEU A 251 20.24 -10.78 7.45
N LYS A 252 20.63 -9.52 7.58
CA LYS A 252 20.52 -8.77 8.83
C LYS A 252 19.07 -8.70 9.31
N PHE A 253 18.15 -8.45 8.42
CA PHE A 253 16.74 -8.38 8.73
C PHE A 253 16.20 -9.72 9.25
N ILE A 254 16.49 -10.83 8.56
CA ILE A 254 16.05 -12.17 8.98
C ILE A 254 16.67 -12.56 10.33
N LYS A 255 17.93 -12.22 10.56
CA LYS A 255 18.63 -12.47 11.85
C LYS A 255 17.96 -11.80 13.05
N THR A 256 17.16 -10.75 12.85
CA THR A 256 16.40 -10.15 13.97
C THR A 256 15.29 -11.08 14.46
N PHE A 257 14.83 -12.00 13.64
CA PHE A 257 13.76 -12.96 13.94
C PHE A 257 14.29 -14.36 14.27
N ASP A 258 15.40 -14.75 13.63
CA ASP A 258 16.08 -16.02 13.89
C ASP A 258 17.60 -15.81 13.87
N SER A 259 18.19 -15.74 15.07
CA SER A 259 19.62 -15.50 15.25
C SER A 259 20.50 -16.67 14.81
N THR A 260 19.95 -17.87 14.61
CA THR A 260 20.69 -19.04 14.14
C THR A 260 21.06 -18.95 12.66
N ILE A 261 20.34 -18.11 11.88
CA ILE A 261 20.59 -17.91 10.45
C ILE A 261 21.83 -17.05 10.26
N VAL A 262 22.86 -17.60 9.62
CA VAL A 262 24.15 -16.94 9.41
C VAL A 262 24.47 -16.64 7.95
N GLY A 263 23.70 -17.17 7.00
CA GLY A 263 23.94 -16.96 5.58
C GLY A 263 22.73 -17.26 4.70
N ILE A 264 22.83 -16.85 3.45
CA ILE A 264 21.83 -17.11 2.40
C ILE A 264 22.57 -17.68 1.17
N ASN A 265 22.18 -18.86 0.72
CA ASN A 265 22.62 -19.45 -0.52
C ASN A 265 21.56 -19.32 -1.60
N THR A 266 21.98 -19.20 -2.85
CA THR A 266 21.08 -19.13 -4.01
C THR A 266 21.56 -20.08 -5.10
N SER A 267 20.62 -20.69 -5.82
CA SER A 267 20.91 -21.50 -7.00
C SER A 267 19.78 -21.29 -8.03
N PRO A 268 20.11 -20.88 -9.24
CA PRO A 268 21.42 -20.45 -9.74
C PRO A 268 21.98 -19.19 -9.05
N ASN A 269 23.26 -18.90 -9.28
CA ASN A 269 23.98 -17.81 -8.62
C ASN A 269 23.99 -16.51 -9.43
N SER A 270 23.46 -16.52 -10.65
CA SER A 270 23.40 -15.33 -11.51
C SER A 270 22.06 -15.20 -12.24
N ILE A 271 21.75 -13.97 -12.66
CA ILE A 271 20.53 -13.68 -13.44
C ILE A 271 20.58 -14.40 -14.80
N GLU A 272 21.75 -14.55 -15.40
CA GLU A 272 21.95 -15.21 -16.69
C GLU A 272 21.64 -16.71 -16.59
N GLU A 273 22.09 -17.36 -15.52
CA GLU A 273 21.74 -18.75 -15.23
C GLU A 273 20.25 -18.94 -14.95
N VAL A 274 19.57 -17.98 -14.30
CA VAL A 274 18.11 -18.01 -14.08
C VAL A 274 17.38 -18.03 -15.41
N ARG A 275 17.78 -17.18 -16.36
CA ARG A 275 17.17 -17.14 -17.70
C ARG A 275 17.30 -18.47 -18.45
N ASN A 276 18.43 -19.14 -18.26
CA ASN A 276 18.70 -20.44 -18.88
C ASN A 276 17.99 -21.61 -18.20
N ASN A 277 17.55 -21.47 -16.95
CA ASN A 277 16.95 -22.51 -16.10
C ASN A 277 15.46 -22.23 -15.78
N ASN A 278 14.66 -21.84 -16.75
CA ASN A 278 13.21 -21.62 -16.61
C ASN A 278 12.79 -20.59 -15.53
N GLY A 279 13.67 -19.69 -15.15
CA GLY A 279 13.34 -18.59 -14.24
C GLY A 279 13.21 -18.94 -12.77
N VAL A 280 13.54 -20.17 -12.34
CA VAL A 280 13.39 -20.59 -10.93
C VAL A 280 14.65 -20.30 -10.13
N ILE A 281 14.49 -19.57 -9.03
CA ILE A 281 15.54 -19.33 -8.03
C ILE A 281 15.24 -20.20 -6.81
N LYS A 282 16.22 -21.04 -6.42
CA LYS A 282 16.18 -21.75 -5.14
C LYS A 282 16.99 -20.96 -4.11
N VAL A 283 16.41 -20.78 -2.93
CA VAL A 283 17.04 -20.10 -1.80
C VAL A 283 17.14 -21.07 -0.66
N GLU A 284 18.31 -21.08 0.01
CA GLU A 284 18.56 -21.81 1.24
C GLU A 284 19.08 -20.85 2.29
N LEU A 285 18.59 -20.98 3.52
CA LEU A 285 19.10 -20.27 4.68
C LEU A 285 20.13 -21.16 5.40
N VAL A 286 21.27 -20.59 5.73
CA VAL A 286 22.34 -21.30 6.41
C VAL A 286 22.21 -21.07 7.90
N HIS A 287 21.92 -22.13 8.65
CA HIS A 287 21.86 -22.12 10.11
C HIS A 287 23.16 -22.57 10.74
N GLN A 288 23.49 -21.99 11.86
CA GLN A 288 24.62 -22.41 12.69
C GLN A 288 24.10 -23.09 13.96
N GLY A 289 24.50 -24.35 14.15
CA GLY A 289 24.17 -25.09 15.36
C GLY A 289 25.06 -24.70 16.54
N GLU A 290 24.68 -25.15 17.74
CA GLU A 290 25.46 -24.95 18.99
C GLU A 290 26.83 -25.58 18.91
N ASP A 291 27.00 -26.63 18.12
CA ASP A 291 28.28 -27.31 17.85
C ASP A 291 29.17 -26.53 16.85
N GLY A 292 28.77 -25.34 16.43
CA GLY A 292 29.48 -24.51 15.47
C GLY A 292 29.37 -24.99 14.01
N LYS A 293 28.72 -26.12 13.74
CA LYS A 293 28.50 -26.59 12.36
C LYS A 293 27.38 -25.83 11.70
N SER A 294 27.54 -25.60 10.41
CA SER A 294 26.52 -24.92 9.59
C SER A 294 25.76 -25.92 8.72
N LYS A 295 24.47 -25.74 8.59
CA LYS A 295 23.58 -26.52 7.73
C LYS A 295 22.69 -25.57 6.90
N ALA A 296 22.64 -25.80 5.61
CA ALA A 296 21.70 -25.09 4.72
C ALA A 296 20.35 -25.80 4.72
N LEU A 297 19.28 -25.01 4.87
CA LEU A 297 17.90 -25.47 4.81
C LEU A 297 17.18 -24.72 3.69
N PRO A 298 16.52 -25.43 2.73
CA PRO A 298 15.69 -24.78 1.72
C PRO A 298 14.64 -23.87 2.32
N LEU A 299 14.44 -22.68 1.76
CA LEU A 299 13.48 -21.67 2.26
C LEU A 299 12.07 -22.24 2.46
N VAL A 300 11.64 -23.16 1.60
CA VAL A 300 10.32 -23.83 1.71
C VAL A 300 10.18 -24.75 2.92
N LEU A 301 11.28 -25.11 3.57
CA LEU A 301 11.30 -25.94 4.79
C LEU A 301 11.50 -25.10 6.05
N GLU A 302 11.62 -23.79 5.91
CA GLU A 302 11.71 -22.87 7.04
C GLU A 302 10.40 -22.76 7.81
N SER A 303 10.48 -22.15 9.00
CA SER A 303 9.28 -21.81 9.74
C SER A 303 8.40 -20.84 8.94
N ASN A 304 7.07 -20.93 9.11
CA ASN A 304 6.14 -20.01 8.45
C ASN A 304 6.48 -18.52 8.73
N GLY A 305 6.95 -18.23 9.95
CA GLY A 305 7.37 -16.88 10.34
C GLY A 305 8.61 -16.42 9.56
N THR A 306 9.64 -17.26 9.47
CA THR A 306 10.86 -16.97 8.71
C THR A 306 10.57 -16.77 7.23
N MET A 307 9.79 -17.66 6.62
CA MET A 307 9.35 -17.50 5.22
C MET A 307 8.58 -16.20 5.01
N LYS A 308 7.62 -15.90 5.87
CA LYS A 308 6.82 -14.67 5.79
C LYS A 308 7.72 -13.44 5.84
N MET A 309 8.64 -13.37 6.79
CA MET A 309 9.55 -12.23 6.91
C MET A 309 10.51 -12.12 5.72
N PHE A 310 11.00 -13.24 5.19
CA PHE A 310 11.82 -13.24 3.97
C PHE A 310 11.09 -12.57 2.81
N HIS A 311 9.84 -12.95 2.56
CA HIS A 311 9.06 -12.42 1.43
C HIS A 311 8.54 -11.00 1.65
N LEU A 312 8.37 -10.56 2.90
CA LEU A 312 7.94 -9.19 3.23
C LEU A 312 9.08 -8.17 3.20
N PHE A 313 10.34 -8.62 3.15
CA PHE A 313 11.51 -7.73 3.21
C PHE A 313 11.46 -6.61 2.18
N ASP A 314 11.18 -6.92 0.90
CA ASP A 314 11.12 -5.91 -0.15
C ASP A 314 10.05 -4.85 0.12
N TYR A 315 8.86 -5.26 0.55
CA TYR A 315 7.76 -4.34 0.84
C TYR A 315 8.08 -3.41 2.01
N PHE A 316 8.72 -3.94 3.06
CA PHE A 316 9.17 -3.12 4.19
C PHE A 316 10.29 -2.18 3.77
N MET A 317 11.28 -2.67 3.01
CA MET A 317 12.39 -1.83 2.57
C MET A 317 11.92 -0.74 1.59
N ASP A 318 10.97 -1.03 0.72
CA ASP A 318 10.38 -0.03 -0.18
C ASP A 318 9.60 1.03 0.62
N ALA A 319 8.81 0.63 1.62
CA ALA A 319 8.14 1.56 2.51
C ALA A 319 9.16 2.42 3.28
N LEU A 320 10.17 1.78 3.90
CA LEU A 320 11.14 2.44 4.77
C LEU A 320 12.11 3.36 4.02
N ARG A 321 12.51 3.02 2.79
CA ARG A 321 13.56 3.74 2.04
C ARG A 321 13.01 4.68 1.00
N ASN A 322 11.95 4.27 0.34
CA ASN A 322 11.38 5.02 -0.78
C ASN A 322 10.15 5.84 -0.37
N GLY A 323 9.80 5.84 0.92
CA GLY A 323 8.63 6.55 1.44
C GLY A 323 7.33 6.05 0.82
N MET A 324 7.25 4.75 0.49
CA MET A 324 6.04 4.16 -0.05
C MET A 324 5.03 3.89 1.05
N VAL A 325 3.77 4.12 0.76
CA VAL A 325 2.69 3.76 1.69
C VAL A 325 2.43 2.26 1.59
N LEU A 326 2.36 1.59 2.74
CA LEU A 326 2.14 0.16 2.85
C LEU A 326 0.97 -0.12 3.77
N PHE A 327 -0.08 -0.72 3.23
CA PHE A 327 -1.22 -1.26 3.98
C PHE A 327 -1.03 -2.75 4.17
N VAL A 328 -1.10 -3.23 5.42
CA VAL A 328 -0.94 -4.66 5.74
C VAL A 328 -2.12 -5.14 6.55
N ASP A 329 -2.80 -6.15 6.04
CA ASP A 329 -3.85 -6.89 6.75
C ASP A 329 -3.24 -8.14 7.41
N GLU A 330 -3.65 -8.44 8.65
CA GLU A 330 -3.24 -9.62 9.41
C GLU A 330 -1.71 -9.80 9.52
N LEU A 331 -0.98 -8.70 9.78
CA LEU A 331 0.48 -8.76 9.91
C LEU A 331 0.94 -9.77 10.97
N ASP A 332 0.20 -9.88 12.06
CA ASP A 332 0.47 -10.79 13.18
C ASP A 332 0.09 -12.25 12.90
N ALA A 333 -0.68 -12.51 11.84
CA ALA A 333 -1.00 -13.88 11.46
C ALA A 333 0.28 -14.69 11.19
N LYS A 334 0.41 -15.84 11.86
CA LYS A 334 1.58 -16.75 11.76
C LYS A 334 2.91 -16.16 12.28
N LEU A 335 2.91 -14.97 12.91
CA LEU A 335 4.08 -14.43 13.60
C LEU A 335 3.95 -14.65 15.12
N HIS A 336 5.09 -14.90 15.75
CA HIS A 336 5.12 -14.91 17.20
C HIS A 336 4.86 -13.49 17.74
N PRO A 337 4.05 -13.29 18.80
CA PRO A 337 3.71 -11.95 19.31
C PRO A 337 4.92 -11.07 19.67
N LEU A 338 6.07 -11.66 20.00
CA LEU A 338 7.31 -10.90 20.22
C LEU A 338 7.88 -10.34 18.90
N LEU A 339 7.65 -10.99 17.77
CA LEU A 339 8.15 -10.53 16.47
C LEU A 339 7.38 -9.30 15.97
N THR A 340 6.09 -9.23 16.23
CA THR A 340 5.27 -8.03 15.87
C THR A 340 5.71 -6.77 16.63
N ARG A 341 6.49 -6.90 17.70
CA ARG A 341 7.07 -5.75 18.43
C ARG A 341 8.30 -5.14 17.75
N TYR A 342 8.94 -5.87 16.84
CA TYR A 342 10.14 -5.41 16.10
C TYR A 342 9.81 -4.84 14.72
N ILE A 343 8.57 -4.98 14.27
CA ILE A 343 8.03 -4.38 13.05
C ILE A 343 7.35 -3.06 13.39
#